data_2e166893e03165f78c5f4cb92c0d762e
#
_entry.id   2e166893e03165f78c5f4cb92c0d762e
#
_cell.length_a   1.000
_cell.length_b   1.000
_cell.length_c   1.000
_cell.angle_alpha   90.00
_cell.angle_beta   90.00
_cell.angle_gamma   90.00
#
_symmetry.space_group_name_H-M   'P 1'
#
loop_
_entity.id
_entity.type
_entity.pdbx_description
1 polymer ?
#
loop_
_entity_poly.entity_id
_entity_poly.type
_entity_poly.pdbx_seq_one_letter_code
_entity_poly.pdbx_strand_id
1 'polypeptide(L)'
;MTDIKRTNYIKIQDGCSQKCGYCVVREFRGPSVSESYQDIYENVKSCIEDHGMELLQLEGVNSIEYYDPEVGDLIGLCQRLLKDFPNTYFMVGQVNPFDEDKFKRLMNLIGSEERLLKTCLVPIQSASNTALARMHRPHTQEKLRELLNCAREKGVEFTIEIIPGFPGETKEEFMDTYNFLDEISPVAFYTHAFSSRPGTEAASLPDQIPEETIVERMEKYKELQKKISTRFKESLNGKEIMVITEPEHGSRTIHNISIDSTPLSKHLDKATVYYEDGKLRF
;
A
#
# COMPACT_ATOMS: atom_id res chain seq x y z
N MET A 1 20.44 19.17 7.03
CA MET A 1 19.39 18.17 6.78
C MET A 1 20.09 16.99 6.14
N THR A 2 20.44 16.02 6.92
CA THR A 2 21.04 14.78 6.44
C THR A 2 19.95 14.00 5.73
N ASP A 3 20.08 13.82 4.42
CA ASP A 3 19.27 12.88 3.64
C ASP A 3 19.36 11.50 4.31
N ILE A 4 18.36 11.13 5.08
CA ILE A 4 18.15 9.76 5.46
C ILE A 4 17.66 9.07 4.18
N LYS A 5 18.61 8.63 3.37
CA LYS A 5 18.32 7.69 2.28
C LYS A 5 17.69 6.47 2.94
N ARG A 6 16.38 6.29 2.75
CA ARG A 6 15.73 5.01 3.05
C ARG A 6 16.34 3.99 2.10
N THR A 7 17.37 3.30 2.56
CA THR A 7 18.20 2.40 1.75
C THR A 7 17.48 1.13 1.31
N ASN A 8 16.28 0.86 1.82
CA ASN A 8 15.50 -0.33 1.54
C ASN A 8 14.44 -0.18 0.43
N TYR A 9 14.35 0.98 -0.23
CA TYR A 9 13.39 1.23 -1.32
C TYR A 9 14.07 1.07 -2.67
N ILE A 10 13.55 0.19 -3.50
CA ILE A 10 13.99 -0.05 -4.87
C ILE A 10 12.93 0.55 -5.81
N LYS A 11 13.29 1.63 -6.49
CA LYS A 11 12.41 2.20 -7.52
C LYS A 11 12.38 1.23 -8.71
N ILE A 12 11.18 0.81 -9.10
CA ILE A 12 10.98 -0.09 -10.24
C ILE A 12 10.26 0.61 -11.40
N GLN A 13 9.53 1.70 -11.12
CA GLN A 13 8.70 2.37 -12.10
C GLN A 13 8.45 3.82 -11.69
N ASP A 14 8.33 4.75 -12.67
CA ASP A 14 7.95 6.14 -12.46
C ASP A 14 6.86 6.56 -13.45
N GLY A 15 6.21 7.71 -13.19
CA GLY A 15 5.09 8.18 -14.00
C GLY A 15 3.85 7.28 -13.85
N CYS A 16 2.79 7.56 -14.62
CA CYS A 16 1.54 6.77 -14.60
C CYS A 16 0.76 7.01 -15.88
N SER A 17 0.24 5.93 -16.50
CA SER A 17 -0.58 6.04 -17.73
C SER A 17 -2.05 6.35 -17.43
N GLN A 18 -2.47 6.31 -16.16
CA GLN A 18 -3.86 6.59 -15.77
C GLN A 18 -4.19 8.08 -15.82
N LYS A 19 -5.48 8.39 -15.91
CA LYS A 19 -6.01 9.76 -16.00
C LYS A 19 -6.97 10.07 -14.83
N CYS A 20 -6.53 9.78 -13.59
CA CYS A 20 -7.36 10.09 -12.43
C CYS A 20 -7.57 11.61 -12.33
N GLY A 21 -8.83 12.06 -12.17
CA GLY A 21 -9.22 13.46 -12.24
C GLY A 21 -8.59 14.39 -11.19
N TYR A 22 -8.00 13.83 -10.13
CA TYR A 22 -7.34 14.59 -9.05
C TYR A 22 -5.81 14.59 -9.16
N CYS A 23 -5.22 13.78 -10.05
CA CYS A 23 -3.80 13.44 -9.99
C CYS A 23 -2.97 14.24 -10.98
N VAL A 24 -1.90 14.87 -10.49
CA VAL A 24 -0.93 15.63 -11.30
C VAL A 24 0.26 14.80 -11.77
N VAL A 25 0.39 13.56 -11.34
CA VAL A 25 1.58 12.74 -11.60
C VAL A 25 1.87 12.62 -13.08
N ARG A 26 0.86 12.33 -13.89
CA ARG A 26 1.02 12.18 -15.33
C ARG A 26 1.51 13.45 -16.01
N GLU A 27 1.10 14.61 -15.52
CA GLU A 27 1.53 15.91 -16.06
C GLU A 27 3.00 16.19 -15.73
N PHE A 28 3.42 15.91 -14.47
CA PHE A 28 4.75 16.25 -13.99
C PHE A 28 5.80 15.17 -14.21
N ARG A 29 5.41 13.89 -14.21
CA ARG A 29 6.34 12.75 -14.37
C ARG A 29 6.16 11.99 -15.68
N GLY A 30 5.12 12.33 -16.47
CA GLY A 30 4.82 11.69 -17.74
C GLY A 30 4.09 10.34 -17.60
N PRO A 31 3.98 9.60 -18.73
CA PRO A 31 3.43 8.25 -18.73
C PRO A 31 4.29 7.28 -17.91
N SER A 32 3.76 6.09 -17.66
CA SER A 32 4.50 5.02 -16.99
C SER A 32 5.80 4.67 -17.73
N VAL A 33 6.91 4.67 -17.00
CA VAL A 33 8.23 4.23 -17.46
C VAL A 33 8.80 3.28 -16.42
N SER A 34 9.14 2.07 -16.84
CA SER A 34 9.76 1.06 -15.97
C SER A 34 11.27 1.20 -15.98
N GLU A 35 11.90 0.98 -14.83
CA GLU A 35 13.34 0.75 -14.77
C GLU A 35 13.67 -0.60 -15.44
N SER A 36 14.84 -0.73 -16.04
CA SER A 36 15.28 -2.00 -16.61
C SER A 36 15.54 -3.03 -15.51
N TYR A 37 15.36 -4.31 -15.82
CA TYR A 37 15.72 -5.37 -14.86
C TYR A 37 17.18 -5.25 -14.39
N GLN A 38 18.10 -4.91 -15.30
CA GLN A 38 19.50 -4.76 -14.97
C GLN A 38 19.74 -3.64 -13.94
N ASP A 39 19.10 -2.48 -14.11
CA ASP A 39 19.24 -1.36 -13.15
C ASP A 39 18.64 -1.74 -11.78
N ILE A 40 17.50 -2.42 -11.77
CA ILE A 40 16.88 -2.95 -10.54
C ILE A 40 17.81 -3.95 -9.86
N TYR A 41 18.40 -4.88 -10.61
CA TYR A 41 19.35 -5.89 -10.10
C TYR A 41 20.56 -5.24 -9.41
N GLU A 42 21.20 -4.25 -10.07
CA GLU A 42 22.35 -3.55 -9.50
C GLU A 42 21.97 -2.77 -8.23
N ASN A 43 20.79 -2.12 -8.22
CA ASN A 43 20.31 -1.42 -7.04
C ASN A 43 20.02 -2.37 -5.87
N VAL A 44 19.38 -3.52 -6.12
CA VAL A 44 19.16 -4.57 -5.11
C VAL A 44 20.48 -5.09 -4.58
N LYS A 45 21.44 -5.40 -5.46
CA LYS A 45 22.77 -5.87 -5.10
C LYS A 45 23.51 -4.86 -4.21
N SER A 46 23.52 -3.57 -4.59
CA SER A 46 24.16 -2.53 -3.77
C SER A 46 23.49 -2.40 -2.39
N CYS A 47 22.17 -2.46 -2.30
CA CYS A 47 21.48 -2.43 -1.01
C CYS A 47 21.89 -3.58 -0.09
N ILE A 48 22.11 -4.78 -0.65
CA ILE A 48 22.54 -5.95 0.11
C ILE A 48 24.01 -5.86 0.49
N GLU A 49 24.91 -5.58 -0.47
CA GLU A 49 26.35 -5.60 -0.28
C GLU A 49 26.87 -4.41 0.53
N ASP A 50 26.33 -3.20 0.27
CA ASP A 50 26.81 -1.98 0.91
C ASP A 50 26.11 -1.68 2.24
N HIS A 51 24.88 -2.17 2.43
CA HIS A 51 24.04 -1.83 3.58
C HIS A 51 23.53 -3.03 4.38
N GLY A 52 23.80 -4.27 3.92
CA GLY A 52 23.40 -5.49 4.62
C GLY A 52 21.88 -5.68 4.73
N MET A 53 21.10 -5.15 3.76
CA MET A 53 19.65 -5.21 3.81
C MET A 53 19.11 -6.59 3.51
N GLU A 54 18.27 -7.11 4.41
CA GLU A 54 17.58 -8.41 4.24
C GLU A 54 16.19 -8.28 3.63
N LEU A 55 15.59 -7.08 3.73
CA LEU A 55 14.25 -6.76 3.22
C LEU A 55 14.29 -5.51 2.34
N LEU A 56 13.81 -5.64 1.11
CA LEU A 56 13.72 -4.55 0.14
C LEU A 56 12.28 -4.35 -0.33
N GLN A 57 11.87 -3.09 -0.44
CA GLN A 57 10.55 -2.70 -0.90
C GLN A 57 10.61 -2.24 -2.36
N LEU A 58 9.86 -2.91 -3.23
CA LEU A 58 9.73 -2.55 -4.64
C LEU A 58 8.69 -1.42 -4.79
N GLU A 59 9.11 -0.25 -5.24
CA GLU A 59 8.28 0.94 -5.31
C GLU A 59 8.12 1.47 -6.73
N GLY A 60 6.87 1.77 -7.08
CA GLY A 60 6.50 2.47 -8.30
C GLY A 60 5.29 3.36 -8.06
N VAL A 61 5.13 4.40 -8.84
CA VAL A 61 3.93 5.26 -8.80
C VAL A 61 2.66 4.46 -9.13
N ASN A 62 2.79 3.52 -10.05
CA ASN A 62 1.76 2.54 -10.39
C ASN A 62 2.42 1.21 -10.74
N SER A 63 2.88 0.48 -9.73
CA SER A 63 3.71 -0.72 -9.89
C SER A 63 3.08 -1.79 -10.77
N ILE A 64 1.74 -1.85 -10.87
CA ILE A 64 1.04 -2.81 -11.74
C ILE A 64 1.28 -2.54 -13.24
N GLU A 65 1.72 -1.35 -13.61
CA GLU A 65 2.09 -0.99 -14.99
C GLU A 65 3.54 -1.36 -15.33
N TYR A 66 4.31 -1.91 -14.38
CA TYR A 66 5.67 -2.35 -14.64
C TYR A 66 5.73 -3.34 -15.79
N TYR A 67 6.68 -3.10 -16.70
CA TYR A 67 7.00 -4.02 -17.78
C TYR A 67 8.46 -3.83 -18.24
N ASP A 68 9.17 -4.93 -18.36
CA ASP A 68 10.51 -5.00 -18.93
C ASP A 68 10.62 -6.18 -19.90
N PRO A 69 11.28 -6.02 -21.07
CA PRO A 69 11.36 -7.10 -22.08
C PRO A 69 12.02 -8.40 -21.60
N GLU A 70 12.94 -8.33 -20.62
CA GLU A 70 13.67 -9.49 -20.10
C GLU A 70 12.81 -10.30 -19.12
N VAL A 71 12.08 -9.62 -18.23
CA VAL A 71 11.37 -10.27 -17.10
C VAL A 71 9.85 -10.21 -17.23
N GLY A 72 9.30 -9.42 -18.16
CA GLY A 72 7.88 -9.24 -18.35
C GLY A 72 7.26 -8.26 -17.36
N ASP A 73 6.12 -8.61 -16.78
CA ASP A 73 5.37 -7.78 -15.85
C ASP A 73 5.92 -7.82 -14.40
N LEU A 74 5.25 -7.13 -13.47
CA LEU A 74 5.62 -7.09 -12.05
C LEU A 74 5.72 -8.49 -11.43
N ILE A 75 4.90 -9.45 -11.88
CA ILE A 75 4.95 -10.83 -11.40
C ILE A 75 6.27 -11.49 -11.83
N GLY A 76 6.64 -11.34 -13.10
CA GLY A 76 7.91 -11.84 -13.64
C GLY A 76 9.12 -11.19 -12.96
N LEU A 77 9.06 -9.89 -12.69
CA LEU A 77 10.09 -9.18 -11.91
C LEU A 77 10.27 -9.81 -10.53
N CYS A 78 9.17 -9.98 -9.77
CA CYS A 78 9.24 -10.59 -8.43
C CYS A 78 9.83 -12.00 -8.48
N GLN A 79 9.39 -12.84 -9.42
CA GLN A 79 9.91 -14.21 -9.58
C GLN A 79 11.41 -14.22 -9.92
N ARG A 80 11.86 -13.31 -10.76
CA ARG A 80 13.26 -13.21 -11.14
C ARG A 80 14.13 -12.72 -9.97
N LEU A 81 13.70 -11.70 -9.23
CA LEU A 81 14.40 -11.21 -8.04
C LEU A 81 14.50 -12.28 -6.95
N LEU A 82 13.43 -13.03 -6.69
CA LEU A 82 13.43 -14.15 -5.76
C LEU A 82 14.43 -15.24 -6.14
N LYS A 83 14.63 -15.48 -7.43
CA LYS A 83 15.60 -16.45 -7.95
C LYS A 83 17.04 -15.93 -7.81
N ASP A 84 17.28 -14.69 -8.19
CA ASP A 84 18.62 -14.11 -8.27
C ASP A 84 19.16 -13.70 -6.89
N PHE A 85 18.27 -13.42 -5.92
CA PHE A 85 18.61 -13.08 -4.53
C PHE A 85 17.96 -14.04 -3.51
N PRO A 86 18.49 -15.25 -3.35
CA PRO A 86 17.85 -16.34 -2.60
C PRO A 86 17.72 -16.09 -1.09
N ASN A 87 18.47 -15.13 -0.54
CA ASN A 87 18.48 -14.82 0.90
C ASN A 87 17.76 -13.49 1.22
N THR A 88 17.13 -12.83 0.23
CA THR A 88 16.50 -11.54 0.39
C THR A 88 14.98 -11.66 0.39
N TYR A 89 14.35 -10.92 1.27
CA TYR A 89 12.90 -10.74 1.30
C TYR A 89 12.50 -9.50 0.51
N PHE A 90 11.35 -9.56 -0.12
CA PHE A 90 10.80 -8.43 -0.88
C PHE A 90 9.40 -8.08 -0.41
N MET A 91 9.09 -6.81 -0.41
CA MET A 91 7.74 -6.29 -0.24
C MET A 91 7.34 -5.55 -1.51
N VAL A 92 6.15 -5.84 -2.03
CA VAL A 92 5.57 -5.04 -3.11
C VAL A 92 4.86 -3.85 -2.47
N GLY A 93 5.23 -2.65 -2.86
CA GLY A 93 4.68 -1.41 -2.31
C GLY A 93 3.25 -1.16 -2.76
N GLN A 94 3.03 -0.06 -3.47
CA GLN A 94 1.70 0.34 -3.92
C GLN A 94 1.23 -0.48 -5.14
N VAL A 95 0.04 -1.09 -5.03
CA VAL A 95 -0.59 -1.87 -6.10
C VAL A 95 -1.99 -1.32 -6.39
N ASN A 96 -2.14 -0.60 -7.49
CA ASN A 96 -3.45 -0.15 -7.94
C ASN A 96 -4.26 -1.33 -8.52
N PRO A 97 -5.56 -1.47 -8.18
CA PRO A 97 -6.41 -2.55 -8.68
C PRO A 97 -6.99 -2.25 -10.08
N PHE A 98 -6.19 -1.66 -10.99
CA PHE A 98 -6.65 -1.25 -12.32
C PHE A 98 -6.74 -2.42 -13.31
N ASP A 99 -5.84 -3.39 -13.18
CA ASP A 99 -5.81 -4.61 -13.95
C ASP A 99 -6.11 -5.78 -13.02
N GLU A 100 -7.34 -6.29 -13.10
CA GLU A 100 -7.85 -7.32 -12.19
C GLU A 100 -7.09 -8.64 -12.32
N ASP A 101 -6.75 -9.03 -13.54
CA ASP A 101 -6.02 -10.29 -13.78
C ASP A 101 -4.61 -10.21 -13.20
N LYS A 102 -3.88 -9.12 -13.49
CA LYS A 102 -2.57 -8.92 -12.90
C LYS A 102 -2.63 -8.80 -11.38
N PHE A 103 -3.65 -8.10 -10.83
CA PHE A 103 -3.82 -8.01 -9.38
C PHE A 103 -4.00 -9.40 -8.75
N LYS A 104 -4.90 -10.23 -9.27
CA LYS A 104 -5.15 -11.59 -8.77
C LYS A 104 -3.92 -12.49 -8.91
N ARG A 105 -3.22 -12.43 -10.02
CA ARG A 105 -1.95 -13.17 -10.24
C ARG A 105 -0.87 -12.74 -9.24
N LEU A 106 -0.74 -11.44 -8.99
CA LEU A 106 0.20 -10.93 -8.01
C LEU A 106 -0.16 -11.39 -6.58
N MET A 107 -1.44 -11.33 -6.18
CA MET A 107 -1.88 -11.83 -4.86
C MET A 107 -1.63 -13.33 -4.72
N ASN A 108 -1.82 -14.13 -5.76
CA ASN A 108 -1.45 -15.55 -5.77
C ASN A 108 0.06 -15.75 -5.53
N LEU A 109 0.90 -14.98 -6.22
CA LEU A 109 2.35 -15.06 -6.05
C LEU A 109 2.76 -14.65 -4.61
N ILE A 110 2.29 -13.49 -4.13
CA ILE A 110 2.58 -13.04 -2.76
C ILE A 110 2.12 -14.07 -1.74
N GLY A 111 0.94 -14.65 -1.92
CA GLY A 111 0.39 -15.67 -1.01
C GLY A 111 1.22 -16.96 -0.96
N SER A 112 1.79 -17.39 -2.09
CA SER A 112 2.54 -18.65 -2.19
C SER A 112 4.03 -18.56 -1.86
N GLU A 113 4.64 -17.37 -2.04
CA GLU A 113 6.10 -17.18 -1.88
C GLU A 113 6.47 -16.70 -0.48
N GLU A 114 7.21 -17.50 0.29
CA GLU A 114 7.57 -17.17 1.67
C GLU A 114 8.41 -15.88 1.79
N ARG A 115 9.22 -15.58 0.80
CA ARG A 115 10.09 -14.40 0.78
C ARG A 115 9.45 -13.15 0.16
N LEU A 116 8.16 -13.22 -0.18
CA LEU A 116 7.32 -12.05 -0.43
C LEU A 116 6.48 -11.75 0.81
N LEU A 117 6.60 -10.54 1.36
CA LEU A 117 5.82 -10.14 2.52
C LEU A 117 4.33 -10.14 2.21
N LYS A 118 3.55 -10.75 3.09
CA LYS A 118 2.09 -10.97 2.93
C LYS A 118 1.29 -9.68 3.12
N THR A 119 1.75 -8.59 2.49
CA THR A 119 1.10 -7.29 2.59
C THR A 119 1.30 -6.46 1.31
N CYS A 120 0.37 -5.57 1.03
CA CYS A 120 0.51 -4.54 -0.01
C CYS A 120 -0.34 -3.30 0.34
N LEU A 121 -0.01 -2.17 -0.29
CA LEU A 121 -0.80 -0.95 -0.22
C LEU A 121 -1.72 -0.87 -1.45
N VAL A 122 -3.03 -0.74 -1.21
CA VAL A 122 -4.05 -0.66 -2.28
C VAL A 122 -4.77 0.69 -2.23
N PRO A 123 -4.43 1.65 -3.11
CA PRO A 123 -5.05 2.96 -3.15
C PRO A 123 -6.41 2.90 -3.87
N ILE A 124 -7.48 2.66 -3.14
CA ILE A 124 -8.85 2.62 -3.71
C ILE A 124 -9.43 4.01 -3.92
N GLN A 125 -9.04 4.98 -3.09
CA GLN A 125 -9.43 6.40 -3.05
C GLN A 125 -10.85 6.67 -2.57
N SER A 126 -11.83 5.85 -2.93
CA SER A 126 -13.21 5.83 -2.46
C SER A 126 -13.80 4.42 -2.64
N ALA A 127 -14.91 4.15 -2.00
CA ALA A 127 -15.72 2.96 -2.24
C ALA A 127 -17.17 3.31 -2.65
N SER A 128 -17.45 4.56 -2.96
CA SER A 128 -18.71 4.93 -3.62
C SER A 128 -18.56 4.87 -5.14
N ASN A 129 -19.44 4.15 -5.82
CA ASN A 129 -19.38 3.98 -7.27
C ASN A 129 -19.47 5.32 -8.03
N THR A 130 -20.29 6.25 -7.55
CA THR A 130 -20.42 7.59 -8.15
C THR A 130 -19.19 8.46 -7.91
N ALA A 131 -18.58 8.41 -6.73
CA ALA A 131 -17.33 9.11 -6.44
C ALA A 131 -16.16 8.53 -7.26
N LEU A 132 -16.06 7.19 -7.36
CA LEU A 132 -15.05 6.51 -8.19
C LEU A 132 -15.17 6.90 -9.66
N ALA A 133 -16.38 6.96 -10.20
CA ALA A 133 -16.62 7.41 -11.57
C ALA A 133 -16.16 8.87 -11.80
N ARG A 134 -16.47 9.79 -10.86
CA ARG A 134 -16.00 11.19 -10.92
C ARG A 134 -14.48 11.32 -10.76
N MET A 135 -13.85 10.39 -10.03
CA MET A 135 -12.39 10.30 -9.89
C MET A 135 -11.70 9.67 -11.11
N HIS A 136 -12.45 9.20 -12.10
CA HIS A 136 -11.97 8.38 -13.24
C HIS A 136 -11.28 7.09 -12.78
N ARG A 137 -11.83 6.43 -11.75
CA ARG A 137 -11.37 5.11 -11.29
C ARG A 137 -12.18 4.02 -12.00
N PRO A 138 -11.55 2.98 -12.58
CA PRO A 138 -12.23 2.01 -13.45
C PRO A 138 -12.99 0.91 -12.69
N HIS A 139 -12.87 0.84 -11.38
CA HIS A 139 -13.47 -0.22 -10.56
C HIS A 139 -14.72 0.27 -9.81
N THR A 140 -15.55 -0.66 -9.39
CA THR A 140 -16.72 -0.43 -8.52
C THR A 140 -16.46 -0.98 -7.11
N GLN A 141 -17.34 -0.63 -6.16
CA GLN A 141 -17.27 -1.15 -4.79
C GLN A 141 -17.30 -2.69 -4.75
N GLU A 142 -18.19 -3.29 -5.56
CA GLU A 142 -18.35 -4.75 -5.65
C GLU A 142 -17.07 -5.40 -6.13
N LYS A 143 -16.44 -4.81 -7.16
CA LYS A 143 -15.17 -5.31 -7.69
C LYS A 143 -14.02 -5.14 -6.70
N LEU A 144 -13.94 -4.01 -6.01
CA LEU A 144 -12.97 -3.81 -4.93
C LEU A 144 -13.13 -4.88 -3.84
N ARG A 145 -14.37 -5.16 -3.43
CA ARG A 145 -14.65 -6.22 -2.44
C ARG A 145 -14.18 -7.58 -2.92
N GLU A 146 -14.45 -7.94 -4.17
CA GLU A 146 -13.98 -9.19 -4.78
C GLU A 146 -12.45 -9.31 -4.74
N LEU A 147 -11.75 -8.29 -5.20
CA LEU A 147 -10.28 -8.28 -5.29
C LEU A 147 -9.62 -8.33 -3.91
N LEU A 148 -10.11 -7.56 -2.95
CA LEU A 148 -9.57 -7.54 -1.59
C LEU A 148 -9.84 -8.84 -0.83
N ASN A 149 -11.01 -9.45 -1.01
CA ASN A 149 -11.30 -10.78 -0.47
C ASN A 149 -10.41 -11.85 -1.11
N CYS A 150 -10.20 -11.80 -2.43
CA CYS A 150 -9.26 -12.68 -3.12
C CYS A 150 -7.84 -12.58 -2.54
N ALA A 151 -7.35 -11.37 -2.24
CA ALA A 151 -6.06 -11.17 -1.57
C ALA A 151 -6.03 -11.86 -0.19
N ARG A 152 -7.06 -11.64 0.62
CA ARG A 152 -7.17 -12.21 1.98
C ARG A 152 -7.26 -13.74 1.96
N GLU A 153 -7.98 -14.34 1.01
CA GLU A 153 -8.03 -15.80 0.81
C GLU A 153 -6.66 -16.42 0.51
N LYS A 154 -5.74 -15.63 -0.03
CA LYS A 154 -4.33 -16.01 -0.25
C LYS A 154 -3.42 -15.70 0.94
N GLY A 155 -3.97 -15.23 2.05
CA GLY A 155 -3.20 -14.83 3.24
C GLY A 155 -2.48 -13.48 3.06
N VAL A 156 -2.87 -12.68 2.07
CA VAL A 156 -2.29 -11.35 1.86
C VAL A 156 -3.17 -10.31 2.53
N GLU A 157 -2.61 -9.59 3.49
CA GLU A 157 -3.23 -8.45 4.14
C GLU A 157 -2.94 -7.17 3.35
N PHE A 158 -3.71 -6.13 3.57
CA PHE A 158 -3.57 -4.89 2.83
C PHE A 158 -3.84 -3.65 3.68
N THR A 159 -3.16 -2.59 3.30
CA THR A 159 -3.44 -1.22 3.73
C THR A 159 -4.17 -0.50 2.61
N ILE A 160 -5.09 0.39 2.95
CA ILE A 160 -5.91 1.12 1.98
C ILE A 160 -5.57 2.62 2.03
N GLU A 161 -5.63 3.30 0.88
CA GLU A 161 -5.63 4.76 0.81
C GLU A 161 -6.94 5.28 0.26
N ILE A 162 -7.43 6.39 0.87
CA ILE A 162 -8.64 7.08 0.45
C ILE A 162 -8.44 8.60 0.43
N ILE A 163 -9.25 9.29 -0.39
CA ILE A 163 -9.28 10.74 -0.53
C ILE A 163 -10.67 11.26 -0.12
N PRO A 164 -10.91 11.56 1.16
CA PRO A 164 -12.16 12.20 1.59
C PRO A 164 -12.21 13.65 1.15
N GLY A 165 -13.43 14.13 0.86
CA GLY A 165 -13.69 15.51 0.47
C GLY A 165 -13.45 15.79 -1.02
N PHE A 166 -13.44 14.77 -1.87
CA PHE A 166 -13.41 14.96 -3.33
C PHE A 166 -14.63 15.80 -3.77
N PRO A 167 -14.50 16.73 -4.76
CA PRO A 167 -15.57 17.59 -5.19
C PRO A 167 -16.87 16.83 -5.50
N GLY A 168 -17.99 17.32 -4.95
CA GLY A 168 -19.30 16.69 -5.06
C GLY A 168 -19.50 15.44 -4.19
N GLU A 169 -18.59 15.10 -3.27
CA GLU A 169 -18.76 13.95 -2.36
C GLU A 169 -19.94 14.21 -1.41
N THR A 170 -21.05 13.49 -1.60
CA THR A 170 -22.22 13.59 -0.72
C THR A 170 -21.98 12.90 0.63
N LYS A 171 -22.94 13.08 1.56
CA LYS A 171 -22.90 12.36 2.84
C LYS A 171 -23.06 10.84 2.63
N GLU A 172 -23.91 10.46 1.69
CA GLU A 172 -24.16 9.05 1.33
C GLU A 172 -22.87 8.41 0.77
N GLU A 173 -22.19 9.07 -0.15
CA GLU A 173 -20.92 8.61 -0.74
C GLU A 173 -19.80 8.48 0.29
N PHE A 174 -19.70 9.43 1.23
CA PHE A 174 -18.82 9.32 2.38
C PHE A 174 -19.16 8.08 3.21
N MET A 175 -20.46 7.85 3.51
CA MET A 175 -20.90 6.68 4.29
C MET A 175 -20.69 5.36 3.55
N ASP A 176 -20.82 5.32 2.24
CA ASP A 176 -20.47 4.14 1.42
C ASP A 176 -19.02 3.72 1.65
N THR A 177 -18.10 4.70 1.59
CA THR A 177 -16.67 4.44 1.83
C THR A 177 -16.40 4.06 3.28
N TYR A 178 -17.04 4.74 4.24
CA TYR A 178 -16.90 4.46 5.67
C TYR A 178 -17.35 3.03 6.01
N ASN A 179 -18.53 2.64 5.54
CA ASN A 179 -19.10 1.31 5.78
C ASN A 179 -18.27 0.21 5.10
N PHE A 180 -17.80 0.46 3.88
CA PHE A 180 -16.91 -0.45 3.17
C PHE A 180 -15.62 -0.70 3.94
N LEU A 181 -14.98 0.33 4.49
CA LEU A 181 -13.77 0.18 5.30
C LEU A 181 -14.02 -0.59 6.60
N ASP A 182 -15.15 -0.35 7.28
CA ASP A 182 -15.52 -1.10 8.49
C ASP A 182 -15.80 -2.57 8.19
N GLU A 183 -16.45 -2.87 7.05
CA GLU A 183 -16.73 -4.22 6.54
C GLU A 183 -15.45 -4.96 6.17
N ILE A 184 -14.65 -4.37 5.27
CA ILE A 184 -13.42 -4.98 4.76
C ILE A 184 -12.36 -5.07 5.86
N SER A 185 -12.36 -4.14 6.80
CA SER A 185 -11.43 -4.14 7.94
C SER A 185 -9.98 -4.40 7.53
N PRO A 186 -9.33 -3.49 6.75
CA PRO A 186 -7.92 -3.62 6.38
C PRO A 186 -7.02 -3.56 7.62
N VAL A 187 -5.74 -3.91 7.48
CA VAL A 187 -4.76 -3.75 8.58
C VAL A 187 -4.72 -2.31 9.08
N ALA A 188 -4.69 -1.39 8.13
CA ALA A 188 -4.77 0.05 8.35
C ALA A 188 -5.34 0.72 7.10
N PHE A 189 -5.75 1.97 7.22
CA PHE A 189 -6.00 2.82 6.06
C PHE A 189 -5.47 4.23 6.30
N TYR A 190 -5.05 4.88 5.23
CA TYR A 190 -4.57 6.26 5.25
C TYR A 190 -5.59 7.17 4.58
N THR A 191 -5.81 8.31 5.19
CA THR A 191 -6.71 9.35 4.66
C THR A 191 -5.89 10.54 4.21
N HIS A 192 -6.03 10.90 2.95
CA HIS A 192 -5.45 12.11 2.37
C HIS A 192 -6.59 13.06 2.02
N ALA A 193 -6.87 14.05 2.87
CA ALA A 193 -7.88 15.06 2.57
C ALA A 193 -7.68 15.61 1.16
N PHE A 194 -8.75 15.69 0.37
CA PHE A 194 -8.64 16.26 -0.96
C PHE A 194 -8.03 17.66 -0.90
N SER A 195 -7.06 17.88 -1.75
CA SER A 195 -6.40 19.17 -1.94
C SER A 195 -6.41 19.51 -3.41
N SER A 196 -7.07 20.58 -3.78
CA SER A 196 -7.13 21.06 -5.16
C SER A 196 -5.73 21.30 -5.71
N ARG A 197 -5.43 20.70 -6.85
CA ARG A 197 -4.15 20.86 -7.55
C ARG A 197 -4.38 21.58 -8.86
N PRO A 198 -3.76 22.74 -9.11
CA PRO A 198 -3.88 23.45 -10.37
C PRO A 198 -3.59 22.54 -11.57
N GLY A 199 -4.39 22.63 -12.61
CA GLY A 199 -4.25 21.81 -13.83
C GLY A 199 -5.03 20.48 -13.79
N THR A 200 -5.51 20.03 -12.63
CA THR A 200 -6.35 18.84 -12.55
C THR A 200 -7.81 19.16 -12.86
N GLU A 201 -8.54 18.18 -13.41
CA GLU A 201 -10.00 18.29 -13.59
C GLU A 201 -10.73 18.57 -12.27
N ALA A 202 -10.34 17.86 -11.20
CA ALA A 202 -10.93 18.02 -9.87
C ALA A 202 -10.83 19.45 -9.32
N ALA A 203 -9.81 20.21 -9.72
CA ALA A 203 -9.66 21.61 -9.30
C ALA A 203 -10.75 22.53 -9.91
N SER A 204 -11.31 22.15 -11.05
CA SER A 204 -12.32 22.92 -11.79
C SER A 204 -13.75 22.38 -11.59
N LEU A 205 -13.91 21.25 -10.91
CA LEU A 205 -15.24 20.70 -10.62
C LEU A 205 -16.03 21.67 -9.73
N PRO A 206 -17.33 21.83 -9.97
CA PRO A 206 -18.23 22.51 -9.03
C PRO A 206 -18.32 21.72 -7.71
N ASP A 207 -19.03 22.27 -6.75
CA ASP A 207 -19.36 21.60 -5.49
C ASP A 207 -18.13 21.17 -4.69
N GLN A 208 -17.11 22.04 -4.62
CA GLN A 208 -15.97 21.86 -3.72
C GLN A 208 -16.47 21.72 -2.29
N ILE A 209 -15.98 20.71 -1.57
CA ILE A 209 -16.44 20.41 -0.21
C ILE A 209 -15.86 21.44 0.76
N PRO A 210 -16.70 22.08 1.63
CA PRO A 210 -16.22 22.98 2.66
C PRO A 210 -15.20 22.33 3.60
N GLU A 211 -14.20 23.10 4.03
CA GLU A 211 -13.11 22.61 4.88
C GLU A 211 -13.64 22.00 6.18
N GLU A 212 -14.66 22.62 6.80
CA GLU A 212 -15.27 22.10 8.02
C GLU A 212 -15.85 20.70 7.82
N THR A 213 -16.48 20.45 6.67
CA THR A 213 -17.01 19.12 6.31
C THR A 213 -15.90 18.10 6.12
N ILE A 214 -14.79 18.50 5.49
CA ILE A 214 -13.61 17.61 5.31
C ILE A 214 -13.03 17.26 6.69
N VAL A 215 -12.86 18.23 7.57
CA VAL A 215 -12.37 18.02 8.95
C VAL A 215 -13.28 17.06 9.71
N GLU A 216 -14.61 17.25 9.67
CA GLU A 216 -15.58 16.33 10.30
C GLU A 216 -15.43 14.89 9.77
N ARG A 217 -15.31 14.72 8.46
CA ARG A 217 -15.12 13.40 7.83
C ARG A 217 -13.80 12.76 8.24
N MET A 218 -12.72 13.53 8.30
CA MET A 218 -11.40 13.09 8.74
C MET A 218 -11.41 12.58 10.20
N GLU A 219 -12.11 13.27 11.11
CA GLU A 219 -12.24 12.81 12.50
C GLU A 219 -13.02 11.48 12.59
N LYS A 220 -14.10 11.31 11.82
CA LYS A 220 -14.82 10.03 11.77
C LYS A 220 -13.94 8.89 11.23
N TYR A 221 -13.14 9.14 10.20
CA TYR A 221 -12.19 8.15 9.71
C TYR A 221 -11.09 7.81 10.72
N LYS A 222 -10.62 8.78 11.48
CA LYS A 222 -9.64 8.56 12.56
C LYS A 222 -10.19 7.65 13.66
N GLU A 223 -11.46 7.83 14.06
CA GLU A 223 -12.14 6.93 15.00
C GLU A 223 -12.27 5.51 14.43
N LEU A 224 -12.69 5.40 13.17
CA LEU A 224 -12.80 4.12 12.48
C LEU A 224 -11.44 3.42 12.36
N GLN A 225 -10.38 4.16 12.01
CA GLN A 225 -9.01 3.65 11.92
C GLN A 225 -8.53 3.07 13.26
N LYS A 226 -8.82 3.76 14.37
CA LYS A 226 -8.52 3.26 15.72
C LYS A 226 -9.23 1.94 15.99
N LYS A 227 -10.54 1.85 15.68
CA LYS A 227 -11.36 0.64 15.83
C LYS A 227 -10.81 -0.54 15.00
N ILE A 228 -10.49 -0.30 13.72
CA ILE A 228 -9.95 -1.31 12.80
C ILE A 228 -8.55 -1.76 13.26
N SER A 229 -7.66 -0.83 13.60
CA SER A 229 -6.33 -1.14 14.10
C SER A 229 -6.36 -1.98 15.38
N THR A 230 -7.30 -1.69 16.30
CA THR A 230 -7.50 -2.48 17.51
C THR A 230 -7.92 -3.91 17.17
N ARG A 231 -8.94 -4.09 16.32
CA ARG A 231 -9.37 -5.44 15.89
C ARG A 231 -8.23 -6.24 15.26
N PHE A 232 -7.42 -5.59 14.42
CA PHE A 232 -6.30 -6.26 13.78
C PHE A 232 -5.23 -6.67 14.80
N LYS A 233 -4.85 -5.79 15.73
CA LYS A 233 -3.89 -6.10 16.79
C LYS A 233 -4.38 -7.26 17.69
N GLU A 234 -5.65 -7.24 18.07
CA GLU A 234 -6.28 -8.33 18.82
C GLU A 234 -6.21 -9.66 18.06
N SER A 235 -6.39 -9.62 16.73
CA SER A 235 -6.32 -10.81 15.89
C SER A 235 -4.92 -11.43 15.82
N LEU A 236 -3.87 -10.67 16.13
CA LEU A 236 -2.48 -11.12 16.15
C LEU A 236 -2.08 -11.75 17.49
N ASN A 237 -2.89 -11.60 18.53
CA ASN A 237 -2.57 -12.07 19.88
C ASN A 237 -2.21 -13.56 19.91
N GLY A 238 -1.02 -13.90 20.42
CA GLY A 238 -0.52 -15.27 20.50
C GLY A 238 -0.05 -15.88 19.16
N LYS A 239 0.02 -15.07 18.09
CA LYS A 239 0.50 -15.54 16.77
C LYS A 239 1.98 -15.28 16.57
N GLU A 240 2.66 -16.20 15.91
CA GLU A 240 3.99 -15.98 15.37
C GLU A 240 3.89 -15.21 14.05
N ILE A 241 4.53 -14.07 13.99
CA ILE A 241 4.54 -13.20 12.81
C ILE A 241 5.95 -12.73 12.50
N MET A 242 6.15 -12.29 11.27
CA MET A 242 7.40 -11.62 10.87
C MET A 242 7.46 -10.22 11.48
N VAL A 243 8.58 -9.90 12.11
CA VAL A 243 8.86 -8.61 12.75
C VAL A 243 10.06 -7.96 12.07
N ILE A 244 9.94 -6.67 11.79
CA ILE A 244 11.00 -5.83 11.25
C ILE A 244 11.53 -4.99 12.40
N THR A 245 12.84 -5.03 12.64
CA THR A 245 13.52 -4.19 13.62
C THR A 245 14.42 -3.18 12.90
N GLU A 246 14.17 -1.92 13.13
CA GLU A 246 15.00 -0.82 12.62
C GLU A 246 15.69 -0.14 13.82
N PRO A 247 17.03 0.01 13.82
CA PRO A 247 17.76 0.52 14.97
C PRO A 247 17.27 1.88 15.48
N GLU A 248 16.82 2.76 14.58
CA GLU A 248 16.37 4.12 14.92
C GLU A 248 14.85 4.22 15.12
N HIS A 249 14.07 3.22 14.68
CA HIS A 249 12.60 3.28 14.64
C HIS A 249 11.91 2.19 15.46
N GLY A 250 12.69 1.31 16.10
CA GLY A 250 12.16 0.20 16.89
C GLY A 250 11.62 -0.95 16.05
N SER A 251 10.84 -1.82 16.69
CA SER A 251 10.27 -2.99 16.01
C SER A 251 8.85 -2.73 15.53
N ARG A 252 8.50 -3.32 14.39
CA ARG A 252 7.15 -3.29 13.80
C ARG A 252 6.82 -4.61 13.13
N THR A 253 5.53 -4.88 12.99
CA THR A 253 5.06 -5.97 12.15
C THR A 253 5.35 -5.66 10.68
N ILE A 254 5.34 -6.68 9.82
CA ILE A 254 5.38 -6.52 8.36
C ILE A 254 4.21 -5.67 7.82
N HIS A 255 3.16 -5.46 8.62
CA HIS A 255 2.01 -4.61 8.28
C HIS A 255 2.19 -3.16 8.79
N ASN A 256 3.42 -2.78 9.16
CA ASN A 256 3.77 -1.44 9.65
C ASN A 256 3.08 -1.04 10.97
N ILE A 257 2.74 -2.00 11.82
CA ILE A 257 2.23 -1.75 13.17
C ILE A 257 3.37 -1.81 14.16
N SER A 258 3.56 -0.74 14.94
CA SER A 258 4.61 -0.67 15.95
C SER A 258 4.43 -1.72 17.05
N ILE A 259 5.54 -2.30 17.47
CA ILE A 259 5.64 -3.26 18.58
C ILE A 259 6.40 -2.59 19.73
N ASP A 260 5.81 -2.58 20.91
CA ASP A 260 6.38 -1.99 22.13
C ASP A 260 7.20 -3.06 22.87
N SER A 261 8.38 -3.36 22.36
CA SER A 261 9.29 -4.37 22.92
C SER A 261 10.75 -4.03 22.62
N THR A 262 11.67 -4.68 23.30
CA THR A 262 13.10 -4.57 23.01
C THR A 262 13.35 -5.05 21.58
N PRO A 263 14.11 -4.30 20.77
CA PRO A 263 14.43 -4.70 19.40
C PRO A 263 15.06 -6.12 19.32
N LEU A 264 14.65 -6.89 18.31
CA LEU A 264 15.28 -8.17 18.02
C LEU A 264 16.71 -7.96 17.53
N SER A 265 17.54 -8.98 17.68
CA SER A 265 18.95 -8.94 17.27
C SER A 265 19.15 -8.91 15.76
N LYS A 266 18.14 -9.33 15.00
CA LYS A 266 18.12 -9.34 13.54
C LYS A 266 17.15 -8.28 13.01
N HIS A 267 17.45 -7.74 11.84
CA HIS A 267 16.59 -6.80 11.16
C HIS A 267 15.22 -7.41 10.79
N LEU A 268 15.20 -8.68 10.41
CA LEU A 268 13.99 -9.44 10.09
C LEU A 268 14.01 -10.78 10.83
N ASP A 269 13.00 -11.05 11.65
CA ASP A 269 12.87 -12.31 12.39
C ASP A 269 11.40 -12.62 12.69
N LYS A 270 11.12 -13.85 13.12
CA LYS A 270 9.81 -14.26 13.60
C LYS A 270 9.71 -14.10 15.11
N ALA A 271 8.59 -13.58 15.58
CA ALA A 271 8.31 -13.50 17.00
C ALA A 271 6.83 -13.78 17.28
N THR A 272 6.54 -14.39 18.41
CA THR A 272 5.16 -14.51 18.91
C THR A 272 4.79 -13.19 19.55
N VAL A 273 3.74 -12.54 19.04
CA VAL A 273 3.26 -11.25 19.54
C VAL A 273 2.05 -11.41 20.43
N TYR A 274 1.97 -10.53 21.43
CA TYR A 274 0.87 -10.47 22.37
C TYR A 274 0.25 -9.07 22.35
N TYR A 275 -1.06 -9.00 22.46
CA TYR A 275 -1.78 -7.73 22.53
C TYR A 275 -2.17 -7.44 23.99
N GLU A 276 -1.55 -6.41 24.57
CA GLU A 276 -1.76 -5.99 25.96
C GLU A 276 -1.83 -4.45 26.03
N ASP A 277 -2.79 -3.92 26.80
CA ASP A 277 -2.95 -2.47 27.04
C ASP A 277 -2.95 -1.62 25.77
N GLY A 278 -3.56 -2.10 24.68
CA GLY A 278 -3.63 -1.37 23.40
C GLY A 278 -2.38 -1.48 22.53
N LYS A 279 -1.37 -2.24 22.93
CA LYS A 279 -0.07 -2.37 22.26
C LYS A 279 0.23 -3.82 21.90
N LEU A 280 1.02 -4.02 20.85
CA LEU A 280 1.66 -5.29 20.55
C LEU A 280 3.01 -5.37 21.27
N ARG A 281 3.34 -6.55 21.80
CA ARG A 281 4.62 -6.89 22.44
C ARG A 281 5.07 -8.27 22.00
N PHE A 282 6.37 -8.61 22.19
CA PHE A 282 6.93 -9.96 22.06
C PHE A 282 7.95 -10.24 23.16
#